data_3c58e61d47aae56ace51b0ec701276b9
#
_entry.id   3c58e61d47aae56ace51b0ec701276b9
#
_cell.length_a   1.000
_cell.length_b   1.000
_cell.length_c   1.000
_cell.angle_alpha   90.00
_cell.angle_beta   90.00
_cell.angle_gamma   90.00
#
_symmetry.space_group_name_H-M   'P 1'
#
loop_
_entity.id
_entity.type
_entity.pdbx_description
1 polymer ?
#
loop_
_entity_poly.entity_id
_entity_poly.type
_entity_poly.pdbx_seq_one_letter_code
_entity_poly.pdbx_strand_id
1 'polypeptide(L)'
;MKWYLDFGHGGKDSGALGQNKTKESETVLKIGLLVKNTLEQAFEKVITTREDDKYYSLDYRSTKANKNNCDYFISLHMNSSTNKTAKGCEVWVYDKNSKLYNLSNNLCKNISNKINTPNRGVKISKEFSVLRKTKMPALLIEIDFISNSSVENNLKSSKYIKDVADTISSTLLSFVNKSITNDGIFYRVCIGAFNDKNNAIKLKDKAISKGFKDSYITTK
;
A
#
# COMPACT_ATOMS: atom_id res chain seq x y z
N MET A 1 5.43 -2.46 11.23
CA MET A 1 4.16 -1.71 11.39
C MET A 1 2.97 -2.59 11.10
N LYS A 2 1.75 -2.15 11.43
CA LYS A 2 0.51 -2.84 11.08
C LYS A 2 -0.29 -1.98 10.09
N TRP A 3 -0.33 -2.42 8.85
CA TRP A 3 -1.04 -1.75 7.77
C TRP A 3 -2.46 -2.26 7.62
N TYR A 4 -3.39 -1.38 7.35
CA TYR A 4 -4.68 -1.75 6.79
C TYR A 4 -4.72 -1.37 5.32
N LEU A 5 -4.86 -2.36 4.44
CA LEU A 5 -5.02 -2.15 3.02
C LEU A 5 -6.49 -2.31 2.64
N ASP A 6 -7.08 -1.24 2.18
CA ASP A 6 -8.45 -1.20 1.70
C ASP A 6 -8.45 -1.25 0.17
N PHE A 7 -8.95 -2.36 -0.37
CA PHE A 7 -9.14 -2.48 -1.83
C PHE A 7 -10.56 -2.06 -2.15
N GLY A 8 -10.70 -0.90 -2.79
CA GLY A 8 -11.98 -0.27 -3.07
C GLY A 8 -12.98 -1.21 -3.73
N HIS A 9 -14.29 -0.95 -3.52
CA HIS A 9 -15.38 -1.66 -4.16
C HIS A 9 -15.40 -3.18 -3.89
N GLY A 10 -15.99 -3.99 -4.80
CA GLY A 10 -16.05 -5.45 -4.76
C GLY A 10 -17.48 -6.00 -4.79
N GLY A 11 -17.64 -7.22 -5.29
CA GLY A 11 -18.91 -7.91 -5.44
C GLY A 11 -19.92 -7.12 -6.26
N LYS A 12 -21.04 -6.73 -5.66
CA LYS A 12 -22.09 -5.94 -6.33
C LYS A 12 -21.69 -4.50 -6.69
N ASP A 13 -20.58 -4.00 -6.17
CA ASP A 13 -20.02 -2.68 -6.44
C ASP A 13 -18.76 -2.83 -7.30
N SER A 14 -18.90 -2.62 -8.61
CA SER A 14 -17.79 -2.71 -9.56
C SER A 14 -16.81 -1.53 -9.42
N GLY A 15 -17.19 -0.45 -8.75
CA GLY A 15 -16.52 0.84 -8.90
C GLY A 15 -16.68 1.41 -10.29
N ALA A 16 -15.78 2.29 -10.69
CA ALA A 16 -15.77 2.86 -12.03
C ALA A 16 -15.51 1.79 -13.08
N LEU A 17 -16.05 2.01 -14.27
CA LEU A 17 -15.87 1.16 -15.44
C LEU A 17 -15.03 1.87 -16.49
N GLY A 18 -14.04 1.17 -17.02
CA GLY A 18 -13.32 1.57 -18.22
C GLY A 18 -14.23 1.54 -19.45
N GLN A 19 -13.75 2.07 -20.56
CA GLN A 19 -14.50 2.10 -21.82
C GLN A 19 -14.75 0.69 -22.37
N ASN A 20 -13.86 -0.27 -22.09
CA ASN A 20 -14.00 -1.69 -22.43
C ASN A 20 -14.49 -2.54 -21.25
N LYS A 21 -15.21 -1.92 -20.30
CA LYS A 21 -15.83 -2.55 -19.12
C LYS A 21 -14.84 -3.16 -18.12
N THR A 22 -13.58 -2.75 -18.14
CA THR A 22 -12.63 -3.09 -17.06
C THR A 22 -13.16 -2.52 -15.75
N LYS A 23 -13.28 -3.36 -14.71
CA LYS A 23 -13.79 -2.95 -13.41
C LYS A 23 -12.68 -2.41 -12.52
N GLU A 24 -12.94 -1.30 -11.86
CA GLU A 24 -12.05 -0.77 -10.84
C GLU A 24 -11.81 -1.79 -9.72
N SER A 25 -12.88 -2.42 -9.22
CA SER A 25 -12.81 -3.42 -8.14
C SER A 25 -11.84 -4.58 -8.42
N GLU A 26 -11.82 -5.09 -9.65
CA GLU A 26 -10.90 -6.15 -10.06
C GLU A 26 -9.45 -5.64 -10.17
N THR A 27 -9.28 -4.42 -10.68
CA THR A 27 -7.98 -3.79 -10.84
C THR A 27 -7.31 -3.53 -9.50
N VAL A 28 -8.02 -2.89 -8.56
CA VAL A 28 -7.45 -2.56 -7.24
C VAL A 28 -7.25 -3.80 -6.38
N LEU A 29 -8.04 -4.87 -6.58
CA LEU A 29 -7.80 -6.16 -5.94
C LEU A 29 -6.47 -6.77 -6.39
N LYS A 30 -6.21 -6.83 -7.71
CA LYS A 30 -4.95 -7.36 -8.27
C LYS A 30 -3.74 -6.59 -7.76
N ILE A 31 -3.78 -5.27 -7.82
CA ILE A 31 -2.69 -4.41 -7.32
C ILE A 31 -2.51 -4.59 -5.82
N GLY A 32 -3.61 -4.54 -5.06
CA GLY A 32 -3.59 -4.60 -3.61
C GLY A 32 -3.05 -5.92 -3.06
N LEU A 33 -3.37 -7.06 -3.69
CA LEU A 33 -2.82 -8.36 -3.29
C LEU A 33 -1.30 -8.43 -3.51
N LEU A 34 -0.78 -7.83 -4.56
CA LEU A 34 0.67 -7.72 -4.77
C LEU A 34 1.33 -6.81 -3.72
N VAL A 35 0.71 -5.67 -3.41
CA VAL A 35 1.19 -4.78 -2.33
C VAL A 35 1.20 -5.51 -1.00
N LYS A 36 0.12 -6.23 -0.65
CA LYS A 36 0.04 -7.05 0.56
C LYS A 36 1.22 -8.02 0.63
N ASN A 37 1.40 -8.83 -0.41
CA ASN A 37 2.45 -9.84 -0.44
C ASN A 37 3.85 -9.22 -0.24
N THR A 38 4.15 -8.10 -0.89
CA THR A 38 5.44 -7.42 -0.74
C THR A 38 5.66 -6.89 0.68
N LEU A 39 4.63 -6.31 1.30
CA LEU A 39 4.72 -5.83 2.69
C LEU A 39 4.91 -7.00 3.68
N GLU A 40 4.18 -8.11 3.49
CA GLU A 40 4.33 -9.30 4.33
C GLU A 40 5.71 -9.96 4.19
N GLN A 41 6.28 -9.98 2.97
CA GLN A 41 7.67 -10.43 2.73
C GLN A 41 8.70 -9.52 3.43
N ALA A 42 8.39 -8.25 3.62
CA ALA A 42 9.18 -7.31 4.41
C ALA A 42 8.88 -7.37 5.93
N PHE A 43 8.22 -8.44 6.41
CA PHE A 43 7.83 -8.68 7.80
C PHE A 43 6.88 -7.64 8.40
N GLU A 44 6.17 -6.91 7.56
CA GLU A 44 5.10 -6.02 7.99
C GLU A 44 3.81 -6.82 8.29
N LYS A 45 3.01 -6.35 9.24
CA LYS A 45 1.69 -6.93 9.48
C LYS A 45 0.67 -6.27 8.57
N VAL A 46 -0.09 -7.07 7.83
CA VAL A 46 -1.10 -6.54 6.89
C VAL A 46 -2.47 -7.11 7.21
N ILE A 47 -3.46 -6.24 7.27
CA ILE A 47 -4.88 -6.58 7.33
C ILE A 47 -5.55 -5.93 6.12
N THR A 48 -6.42 -6.68 5.46
CA THR A 48 -7.11 -6.21 4.25
C THR A 48 -8.61 -6.08 4.49
N THR A 49 -9.28 -5.26 3.70
CA THR A 49 -10.75 -5.24 3.66
C THR A 49 -11.26 -6.56 3.09
N ARG A 50 -10.69 -6.98 1.95
CA ARG A 50 -11.06 -8.18 1.19
C ARG A 50 -9.83 -8.78 0.52
N GLU A 51 -9.90 -10.04 0.15
CA GLU A 51 -8.89 -10.72 -0.67
C GLU A 51 -9.54 -11.46 -1.85
N ASP A 52 -10.84 -11.27 -2.00
CA ASP A 52 -11.67 -11.81 -3.06
C ASP A 52 -12.63 -10.74 -3.60
N ASP A 53 -13.49 -11.11 -4.55
CA ASP A 53 -14.50 -10.20 -5.11
C ASP A 53 -15.75 -10.14 -4.23
N LYS A 54 -15.59 -9.61 -2.99
CA LYS A 54 -16.70 -9.38 -2.06
C LYS A 54 -16.94 -7.90 -1.81
N TYR A 55 -18.21 -7.56 -1.63
CA TYR A 55 -18.64 -6.23 -1.23
C TYR A 55 -18.53 -6.05 0.29
N TYR A 56 -17.98 -4.92 0.70
CA TYR A 56 -18.00 -4.45 2.08
C TYR A 56 -18.40 -2.98 2.12
N SER A 57 -19.27 -2.63 3.06
CA SER A 57 -19.71 -1.25 3.24
C SER A 57 -18.57 -0.32 3.67
N LEU A 58 -18.72 0.99 3.43
CA LEU A 58 -17.74 1.99 3.87
C LEU A 58 -17.51 1.94 5.39
N ASP A 59 -18.59 1.70 6.16
CA ASP A 59 -18.50 1.58 7.62
C ASP A 59 -17.71 0.33 8.05
N TYR A 60 -17.88 -0.79 7.36
CA TYR A 60 -17.12 -2.00 7.65
C TYR A 60 -15.62 -1.76 7.49
N ARG A 61 -15.21 -1.09 6.39
CA ARG A 61 -13.80 -0.82 6.07
C ARG A 61 -13.09 -0.09 7.23
N SER A 62 -13.65 1.04 7.63
CA SER A 62 -13.09 1.84 8.73
C SER A 62 -13.20 1.16 10.09
N THR A 63 -14.34 0.50 10.38
CA THR A 63 -14.56 -0.22 11.64
C THR A 63 -13.59 -1.39 11.81
N LYS A 64 -13.36 -2.17 10.75
CA LYS A 64 -12.41 -3.29 10.76
C LYS A 64 -10.98 -2.79 11.02
N ALA A 65 -10.56 -1.71 10.36
CA ALA A 65 -9.25 -1.10 10.60
C ALA A 65 -9.10 -0.63 12.05
N ASN A 66 -10.11 0.08 12.57
CA ASN A 66 -10.12 0.60 13.94
C ASN A 66 -10.08 -0.52 15.00
N LYS A 67 -10.89 -1.59 14.82
CA LYS A 67 -10.90 -2.75 15.72
C LYS A 67 -9.57 -3.49 15.77
N ASN A 68 -8.83 -3.48 14.69
CA ASN A 68 -7.54 -4.16 14.61
C ASN A 68 -6.37 -3.28 15.08
N ASN A 69 -6.60 -2.04 15.51
CA ASN A 69 -5.56 -1.11 15.93
C ASN A 69 -4.42 -1.04 14.91
N CYS A 70 -4.75 -0.78 13.64
CA CYS A 70 -3.76 -0.61 12.59
C CYS A 70 -3.04 0.74 12.76
N ASP A 71 -1.76 0.79 12.39
CA ASP A 71 -0.94 2.01 12.47
C ASP A 71 -1.27 2.97 11.33
N TYR A 72 -1.59 2.43 10.15
CA TYR A 72 -1.89 3.19 8.92
C TYR A 72 -3.02 2.53 8.14
N PHE A 73 -3.80 3.37 7.47
CA PHE A 73 -4.87 2.97 6.55
C PHE A 73 -4.57 3.47 5.14
N ILE A 74 -4.47 2.56 4.19
CA ILE A 74 -4.17 2.85 2.78
C ILE A 74 -5.31 2.29 1.92
N SER A 75 -6.06 3.18 1.27
CA SER A 75 -7.13 2.79 0.34
C SER A 75 -6.63 2.89 -1.09
N LEU A 76 -6.94 1.89 -1.92
CA LEU A 76 -6.56 1.81 -3.32
C LEU A 76 -7.80 1.95 -4.20
N HIS A 77 -7.74 2.88 -5.14
CA HIS A 77 -8.81 3.23 -6.08
C HIS A 77 -8.26 3.55 -7.48
N MET A 78 -9.14 3.56 -8.44
CA MET A 78 -8.91 4.09 -9.79
C MET A 78 -9.90 5.23 -10.04
N ASN A 79 -9.39 6.40 -10.39
CA ASN A 79 -10.20 7.56 -10.67
C ASN A 79 -11.05 7.38 -11.95
N SER A 80 -12.08 8.20 -12.08
CA SER A 80 -12.92 8.26 -13.27
C SER A 80 -13.39 9.68 -13.57
N SER A 81 -13.56 9.98 -14.84
CA SER A 81 -14.05 11.29 -15.29
C SER A 81 -14.97 11.15 -16.50
N THR A 82 -15.89 12.09 -16.67
CA THR A 82 -16.63 12.28 -17.91
C THR A 82 -15.71 12.68 -19.05
N ASN A 83 -14.66 13.48 -18.75
CA ASN A 83 -13.58 13.74 -19.70
C ASN A 83 -12.70 12.48 -19.88
N LYS A 84 -12.84 11.83 -21.00
CA LYS A 84 -12.11 10.58 -21.32
C LYS A 84 -10.62 10.77 -21.61
N THR A 85 -10.14 12.01 -21.70
CA THR A 85 -8.71 12.33 -21.81
C THR A 85 -8.03 12.53 -20.44
N ALA A 86 -8.81 12.60 -19.34
CA ALA A 86 -8.28 12.76 -17.99
C ALA A 86 -7.31 11.63 -17.65
N LYS A 87 -6.17 11.99 -17.06
CA LYS A 87 -5.10 11.10 -16.60
C LYS A 87 -4.44 11.68 -15.35
N GLY A 88 -3.76 10.82 -14.61
CA GLY A 88 -2.84 11.23 -13.54
C GLY A 88 -3.17 10.64 -12.19
N CYS A 89 -2.14 10.50 -11.38
CA CYS A 89 -2.24 10.02 -10.02
C CYS A 89 -2.63 11.16 -9.07
N GLU A 90 -3.58 10.89 -8.19
CA GLU A 90 -3.96 11.75 -7.07
C GLU A 90 -3.89 10.96 -5.77
N VAL A 91 -3.51 11.62 -4.67
CA VAL A 91 -3.60 11.00 -3.35
C VAL A 91 -4.39 11.91 -2.42
N TRP A 92 -5.40 11.37 -1.79
CA TRP A 92 -6.33 12.10 -0.93
C TRP A 92 -6.02 11.87 0.54
N VAL A 93 -6.04 12.94 1.32
CA VAL A 93 -5.92 12.94 2.79
C VAL A 93 -7.07 13.74 3.40
N TYR A 94 -7.36 13.51 4.68
CA TYR A 94 -8.44 14.19 5.38
C TYR A 94 -8.20 15.70 5.52
N ASP A 95 -6.95 16.10 5.88
CA ASP A 95 -6.55 17.51 6.02
C ASP A 95 -5.04 17.70 5.75
N LYS A 96 -4.61 18.97 5.76
CA LYS A 96 -3.20 19.35 5.52
C LYS A 96 -2.24 18.86 6.60
N ASN A 97 -2.74 18.66 7.82
CA ASN A 97 -1.94 18.24 8.96
C ASN A 97 -1.83 16.72 9.09
N SER A 98 -2.35 15.98 8.10
CA SER A 98 -2.22 14.54 8.05
C SER A 98 -0.77 14.11 8.19
N LYS A 99 -0.48 13.20 9.13
CA LYS A 99 0.85 12.58 9.29
C LYS A 99 1.32 11.88 8.02
N LEU A 100 0.40 11.57 7.11
CA LEU A 100 0.70 10.93 5.83
C LEU A 100 0.83 11.92 4.66
N TYR A 101 0.79 13.24 4.90
CA TYR A 101 0.84 14.21 3.80
C TYR A 101 2.13 14.06 2.95
N ASN A 102 3.29 13.93 3.60
CA ASN A 102 4.57 13.73 2.90
C ASN A 102 4.64 12.36 2.19
N LEU A 103 4.10 11.30 2.82
CA LEU A 103 3.97 10.00 2.16
C LEU A 103 3.08 10.09 0.93
N SER A 104 1.96 10.82 1.02
CA SER A 104 1.02 11.04 -0.09
C SER A 104 1.69 11.74 -1.27
N ASN A 105 2.52 12.76 -1.02
CA ASN A 105 3.31 13.42 -2.07
C ASN A 105 4.29 12.44 -2.74
N ASN A 106 5.00 11.64 -1.94
CA ASN A 106 5.95 10.67 -2.46
C ASN A 106 5.25 9.57 -3.29
N LEU A 107 4.11 9.07 -2.82
CA LEU A 107 3.29 8.09 -3.56
C LEU A 107 2.85 8.66 -4.90
N CYS A 108 2.26 9.86 -4.90
CA CYS A 108 1.80 10.51 -6.11
C CYS A 108 2.95 10.70 -7.12
N LYS A 109 4.10 11.23 -6.66
CA LYS A 109 5.30 11.43 -7.48
C LYS A 109 5.85 10.11 -8.04
N ASN A 110 6.03 9.12 -7.18
CA ASN A 110 6.67 7.85 -7.57
C ASN A 110 5.81 7.04 -8.53
N ILE A 111 4.49 6.97 -8.26
CA ILE A 111 3.53 6.31 -9.16
C ILE A 111 3.52 7.03 -10.50
N SER A 112 3.36 8.35 -10.51
CA SER A 112 3.31 9.14 -11.75
C SER A 112 4.56 8.95 -12.62
N ASN A 113 5.73 8.96 -12.01
CA ASN A 113 6.99 8.74 -12.73
C ASN A 113 7.08 7.30 -13.27
N LYS A 114 6.67 6.30 -12.47
CA LYS A 114 6.80 4.90 -12.85
C LYS A 114 5.93 4.52 -14.03
N ILE A 115 4.68 5.00 -14.05
CA ILE A 115 3.72 4.65 -15.10
C ILE A 115 3.57 5.75 -16.17
N ASN A 116 4.41 6.77 -16.14
CA ASN A 116 4.40 7.90 -17.07
C ASN A 116 3.01 8.55 -17.21
N THR A 117 2.45 8.96 -16.07
CA THR A 117 1.17 9.66 -15.99
C THR A 117 1.35 11.01 -15.25
N PRO A 118 0.49 12.02 -15.46
CA PRO A 118 0.58 13.28 -14.73
C PRO A 118 0.52 13.10 -13.21
N ASN A 119 1.39 13.81 -12.50
CA ASN A 119 1.30 13.97 -11.05
C ASN A 119 0.31 15.08 -10.73
N ARG A 120 -0.89 14.73 -10.25
CA ARG A 120 -1.94 15.68 -9.90
C ARG A 120 -1.89 16.12 -8.44
N GLY A 121 -0.96 15.54 -7.69
CA GLY A 121 -0.63 15.94 -6.31
C GLY A 121 -1.58 15.43 -5.25
N VAL A 122 -1.33 15.91 -4.03
CA VAL A 122 -2.16 15.59 -2.87
C VAL A 122 -3.40 16.47 -2.87
N LYS A 123 -4.53 15.84 -2.60
CA LYS A 123 -5.84 16.47 -2.47
C LYS A 123 -6.36 16.32 -1.04
N ILE A 124 -7.25 17.22 -0.65
CA ILE A 124 -7.85 17.22 0.67
C ILE A 124 -9.35 17.02 0.50
N SER A 125 -9.90 16.08 1.24
CA SER A 125 -11.35 15.88 1.29
C SER A 125 -11.79 15.33 2.63
N LYS A 126 -12.83 15.93 3.18
CA LYS A 126 -13.56 15.44 4.37
C LYS A 126 -14.74 14.55 4.01
N GLU A 127 -15.00 14.38 2.72
CA GLU A 127 -16.16 13.63 2.22
C GLU A 127 -15.90 12.11 2.16
N PHE A 128 -14.66 11.69 1.94
CA PHE A 128 -14.35 10.25 1.91
C PHE A 128 -14.59 9.63 3.29
N SER A 129 -15.58 8.76 3.37
CA SER A 129 -15.99 8.09 4.61
C SER A 129 -14.82 7.37 5.28
N VAL A 130 -14.00 6.67 4.51
CA VAL A 130 -12.84 5.92 5.02
C VAL A 130 -11.75 6.82 5.59
N LEU A 131 -11.57 8.05 5.08
CA LEU A 131 -10.62 9.01 5.64
C LEU A 131 -11.16 9.67 6.91
N ARG A 132 -12.48 9.88 6.99
CA ARG A 132 -13.15 10.54 8.12
C ARG A 132 -13.33 9.63 9.33
N LYS A 133 -13.62 8.32 9.10
CA LYS A 133 -14.03 7.38 10.15
C LYS A 133 -12.89 6.51 10.69
N THR A 134 -11.72 6.52 10.06
CA THR A 134 -10.53 5.84 10.58
C THR A 134 -9.90 6.64 11.71
N LYS A 135 -9.45 5.94 12.76
CA LYS A 135 -8.79 6.54 13.93
C LYS A 135 -7.29 6.72 13.76
N MET A 136 -6.69 5.96 12.87
CA MET A 136 -5.28 6.06 12.50
C MET A 136 -5.09 7.00 11.29
N PRO A 137 -3.86 7.47 11.02
CA PRO A 137 -3.55 8.19 9.80
C PRO A 137 -3.97 7.40 8.56
N ALA A 138 -4.70 8.06 7.66
CA ALA A 138 -5.31 7.45 6.49
C ALA A 138 -5.02 8.25 5.21
N LEU A 139 -4.87 7.54 4.10
CA LEU A 139 -4.83 8.10 2.75
C LEU A 139 -5.59 7.22 1.75
N LEU A 140 -5.99 7.82 0.64
CA LEU A 140 -6.64 7.14 -0.48
C LEU A 140 -5.88 7.47 -1.76
N ILE A 141 -5.46 6.45 -2.49
CA ILE A 141 -4.70 6.57 -3.74
C ILE A 141 -5.65 6.37 -4.91
N GLU A 142 -5.77 7.39 -5.74
CA GLU A 142 -6.34 7.32 -7.08
C GLU A 142 -5.19 7.14 -8.07
N ILE A 143 -4.95 5.89 -8.47
CA ILE A 143 -3.73 5.50 -9.21
C ILE A 143 -3.66 6.20 -10.57
N ASP A 144 -4.75 6.16 -11.33
CA ASP A 144 -4.95 6.85 -12.61
C ASP A 144 -6.43 6.77 -12.99
N PHE A 145 -6.84 7.34 -14.13
CA PHE A 145 -8.23 7.38 -14.57
C PHE A 145 -8.59 6.15 -15.43
N ILE A 146 -9.32 5.19 -14.85
CA ILE A 146 -9.79 3.99 -15.60
C ILE A 146 -10.67 4.34 -16.78
N SER A 147 -11.35 5.49 -16.75
CA SER A 147 -12.18 6.00 -17.83
C SER A 147 -11.40 6.45 -19.09
N ASN A 148 -10.06 6.53 -19.00
CA ASN A 148 -9.19 6.82 -20.12
C ASN A 148 -8.79 5.51 -20.83
N SER A 149 -9.01 5.40 -22.15
CA SER A 149 -8.79 4.16 -22.91
C SER A 149 -7.33 3.70 -22.90
N SER A 150 -6.36 4.63 -22.91
CA SER A 150 -4.94 4.25 -22.88
C SER A 150 -4.55 3.73 -21.50
N VAL A 151 -5.08 4.30 -20.42
CA VAL A 151 -4.90 3.79 -19.05
C VAL A 151 -5.53 2.41 -18.93
N GLU A 152 -6.79 2.25 -19.34
CA GLU A 152 -7.48 0.97 -19.33
C GLU A 152 -6.71 -0.13 -20.09
N ASN A 153 -6.13 0.20 -21.25
CA ASN A 153 -5.29 -0.75 -21.99
C ASN A 153 -4.04 -1.16 -21.22
N ASN A 154 -3.39 -0.24 -20.53
CA ASN A 154 -2.23 -0.54 -19.70
C ASN A 154 -2.57 -1.51 -18.54
N LEU A 155 -3.79 -1.43 -17.99
CA LEU A 155 -4.25 -2.31 -16.90
C LEU A 155 -4.37 -3.80 -17.31
N LYS A 156 -4.36 -4.11 -18.60
CA LYS A 156 -4.30 -5.49 -19.13
C LYS A 156 -2.91 -6.11 -19.01
N SER A 157 -1.88 -5.29 -18.85
CA SER A 157 -0.48 -5.74 -18.71
C SER A 157 -0.16 -6.13 -17.28
N SER A 158 0.21 -7.38 -17.04
CA SER A 158 0.68 -7.86 -15.75
C SER A 158 1.91 -7.09 -15.27
N LYS A 159 2.79 -6.68 -16.21
CA LYS A 159 3.94 -5.83 -15.90
C LYS A 159 3.51 -4.48 -15.36
N TYR A 160 2.54 -3.82 -15.98
CA TYR A 160 2.04 -2.53 -15.50
C TYR A 160 1.42 -2.64 -14.11
N ILE A 161 0.59 -3.65 -13.87
CA ILE A 161 0.00 -3.93 -12.56
C ILE A 161 1.09 -4.15 -11.50
N LYS A 162 2.12 -4.94 -11.84
CA LYS A 162 3.26 -5.17 -10.95
C LYS A 162 4.07 -3.91 -10.69
N ASP A 163 4.37 -3.12 -11.71
CA ASP A 163 5.11 -1.85 -11.60
C ASP A 163 4.41 -0.87 -10.65
N VAL A 164 3.07 -0.77 -10.70
CA VAL A 164 2.27 0.03 -9.77
C VAL A 164 2.38 -0.52 -8.35
N ALA A 165 2.18 -1.82 -8.16
CA ALA A 165 2.21 -2.45 -6.85
C ALA A 165 3.60 -2.34 -6.19
N ASP A 166 4.67 -2.60 -6.93
CA ASP A 166 6.05 -2.48 -6.46
C ASP A 166 6.37 -1.04 -6.04
N THR A 167 5.88 -0.04 -6.80
CA THR A 167 6.08 1.36 -6.49
C THR A 167 5.35 1.78 -5.21
N ILE A 168 4.11 1.35 -5.04
CA ILE A 168 3.35 1.59 -3.81
C ILE A 168 4.08 0.95 -2.63
N SER A 169 4.40 -0.33 -2.72
CA SER A 169 5.04 -1.09 -1.63
C SER A 169 6.39 -0.48 -1.22
N SER A 170 7.26 -0.19 -2.19
CA SER A 170 8.58 0.39 -1.91
C SER A 170 8.47 1.78 -1.27
N THR A 171 7.48 2.59 -1.68
CA THR A 171 7.25 3.90 -1.09
C THR A 171 6.74 3.80 0.35
N LEU A 172 5.82 2.85 0.64
CA LEU A 172 5.35 2.59 2.00
C LEU A 172 6.47 2.09 2.91
N LEU A 173 7.29 1.14 2.44
CA LEU A 173 8.43 0.62 3.20
C LEU A 173 9.49 1.70 3.46
N SER A 174 9.80 2.52 2.48
CA SER A 174 10.73 3.65 2.66
C SER A 174 10.25 4.68 3.68
N PHE A 175 8.95 4.88 3.77
CA PHE A 175 8.35 5.79 4.75
C PHE A 175 8.57 5.30 6.19
N VAL A 176 8.28 4.03 6.47
CA VAL A 176 8.46 3.47 7.82
C VAL A 176 9.94 3.35 8.19
N ASN A 177 10.80 3.01 7.25
CA ASN A 177 12.24 2.98 7.48
C ASN A 177 12.80 4.36 7.85
N LYS A 178 12.33 5.44 7.19
CA LYS A 178 12.71 6.81 7.58
C LYS A 178 12.19 7.21 8.95
N SER A 179 10.98 6.80 9.32
CA SER A 179 10.43 7.05 10.66
C SER A 179 11.25 6.35 11.75
N ILE A 180 11.79 5.17 11.45
CA ILE A 180 12.63 4.40 12.36
C ILE A 180 14.03 5.05 12.55
N THR A 181 14.62 5.64 11.48
CA THR A 181 15.94 6.30 11.57
C THR A 181 15.94 7.56 12.44
N ASN A 182 14.81 8.25 12.58
CA ASN A 182 14.71 9.47 13.39
C ASN A 182 14.56 9.21 14.91
N ASP A 183 14.19 7.97 15.30
CA ASP A 183 13.88 7.62 16.68
C ASP A 183 14.96 6.78 17.38
N GLY A 184 16.14 6.66 16.81
CA GLY A 184 17.26 5.91 17.38
C GLY A 184 17.03 4.39 17.43
N ILE A 185 16.15 3.86 16.61
CA ILE A 185 15.79 2.44 16.57
C ILE A 185 16.78 1.66 15.71
N PHE A 186 17.32 0.59 16.25
CA PHE A 186 18.22 -0.33 15.53
C PHE A 186 17.46 -1.23 14.53
N TYR A 187 17.95 -1.29 13.30
CA TYR A 187 17.47 -2.26 12.32
C TYR A 187 18.05 -3.63 12.61
N ARG A 188 17.18 -4.64 12.69
CA ARG A 188 17.60 -6.03 12.83
C ARG A 188 17.42 -6.75 11.51
N VAL A 189 18.51 -7.24 10.95
CA VAL A 189 18.46 -8.17 9.82
C VAL A 189 18.38 -9.57 10.38
N CYS A 190 17.24 -10.24 10.20
CA CYS A 190 17.08 -11.64 10.55
C CYS A 190 17.58 -12.49 9.38
N ILE A 191 18.67 -13.25 9.58
CA ILE A 191 19.32 -14.08 8.56
C ILE A 191 18.93 -15.55 8.65
N GLY A 192 18.08 -15.94 9.60
CA GLY A 192 17.55 -17.29 9.73
C GLY A 192 16.67 -17.47 10.96
N ALA A 193 15.83 -18.50 10.93
CA ALA A 193 15.03 -18.98 12.06
C ALA A 193 15.21 -20.50 12.18
N PHE A 194 15.47 -21.01 13.38
CA PHE A 194 15.79 -22.41 13.64
C PHE A 194 15.04 -22.92 14.86
N ASN A 195 14.54 -24.14 14.81
CA ASN A 195 14.00 -24.85 15.97
C ASN A 195 15.12 -25.39 16.88
N ASP A 196 16.32 -25.58 16.35
CA ASP A 196 17.50 -26.03 17.10
C ASP A 196 18.44 -24.84 17.37
N LYS A 197 18.74 -24.62 18.67
CA LYS A 197 19.63 -23.53 19.14
C LYS A 197 21.04 -23.62 18.55
N ASN A 198 21.57 -24.82 18.36
CA ASN A 198 22.93 -25.01 17.86
C ASN A 198 23.04 -24.57 16.38
N ASN A 199 22.00 -24.77 15.59
CA ASN A 199 21.95 -24.30 14.22
C ASN A 199 21.91 -22.76 14.15
N ALA A 200 21.18 -22.11 15.06
CA ALA A 200 21.18 -20.66 15.22
C ALA A 200 22.58 -20.13 15.61
N ILE A 201 23.26 -20.80 16.54
CA ILE A 201 24.62 -20.47 16.97
C ILE A 201 25.60 -20.57 15.79
N LYS A 202 25.57 -21.67 15.04
CA LYS A 202 26.43 -21.87 13.86
C LYS A 202 26.26 -20.76 12.82
N LEU A 203 25.00 -20.35 12.53
CA LEU A 203 24.75 -19.26 11.59
C LEU A 203 25.21 -17.92 12.13
N LYS A 204 24.99 -17.64 13.44
CA LYS A 204 25.50 -16.43 14.10
C LYS A 204 27.04 -16.34 13.97
N ASP A 205 27.75 -17.42 14.30
CA ASP A 205 29.22 -17.45 14.27
C ASP A 205 29.75 -17.29 12.83
N LYS A 206 29.07 -17.89 11.85
CA LYS A 206 29.35 -17.68 10.43
C LYS A 206 29.12 -16.22 10.00
N ALA A 207 28.07 -15.57 10.49
CA ALA A 207 27.84 -14.15 10.22
C ALA A 207 28.94 -13.27 10.81
N ILE A 208 29.35 -13.53 12.07
CA ILE A 208 30.45 -12.82 12.72
C ILE A 208 31.75 -12.97 11.92
N SER A 209 32.07 -14.18 11.45
CA SER A 209 33.27 -14.44 10.64
C SER A 209 33.25 -13.72 9.27
N LYS A 210 32.08 -13.32 8.79
CA LYS A 210 31.85 -12.54 7.58
C LYS A 210 31.77 -11.02 7.81
N GLY A 211 32.08 -10.56 9.03
CA GLY A 211 32.15 -9.14 9.35
C GLY A 211 30.93 -8.54 10.07
N PHE A 212 29.88 -9.32 10.29
CA PHE A 212 28.68 -8.88 11.05
C PHE A 212 28.90 -9.05 12.55
N LYS A 213 29.77 -8.22 13.13
CA LYS A 213 30.29 -8.38 14.50
C LYS A 213 29.23 -8.37 15.59
N ASP A 214 28.13 -7.65 15.39
CA ASP A 214 27.04 -7.48 16.36
C ASP A 214 25.89 -8.49 16.20
N SER A 215 26.17 -9.63 15.56
CA SER A 215 25.18 -10.70 15.39
C SER A 215 24.82 -11.33 16.72
N TYR A 216 23.53 -11.49 16.99
CA TYR A 216 23.01 -12.13 18.20
C TYR A 216 21.82 -13.03 17.90
N ILE A 217 21.47 -13.90 18.84
CA ILE A 217 20.30 -14.77 18.79
C ILE A 217 19.22 -14.17 19.68
N THR A 218 17.99 -14.13 19.17
CA THR A 218 16.79 -13.77 19.98
C THR A 218 15.80 -14.90 19.90
N THR A 219 15.11 -15.19 20.98
CA THR A 219 13.93 -16.07 21.04
C THR A 219 12.68 -15.21 21.05
N LYS A 220 11.62 -15.69 20.37
CA LYS A 220 10.29 -15.10 20.48
C LYS A 220 9.53 -15.75 21.60
#